data_fd1294b4508f8980459248f549f45f28
#
_entry.id   fd1294b4508f8980459248f549f45f28
#
_cell.length_a   1.000
_cell.length_b   1.000
_cell.length_c   1.000
_cell.angle_alpha   90.00
_cell.angle_beta   90.00
_cell.angle_gamma   90.00
#
_symmetry.space_group_name_H-M   'P 1'
#
loop_
_entity.id
_entity.type
_entity.pdbx_description
1 polymer ?
#
loop_
_entity_poly.entity_id
_entity_poly.type
_entity_poly.pdbx_seq_one_letter_code
_entity_poly.pdbx_strand_id
1 'polypeptide(L)' 'KTSIRLCRAAGKICAEQVSFYPPGIPVLLPGELITEAIIAYCENMKNLNLPVSGPADGSLREIRVVF' A
#
# COMPACT_ATOMS: atom_id res chain seq x y z
N LYS A 1 9.83 11.51 -4.84
CA LYS A 1 8.71 10.58 -4.59
C LYS A 1 7.67 10.73 -5.67
N THR A 2 7.06 9.65 -6.04
CA THR A 2 6.04 9.67 -7.08
C THR A 2 4.92 8.72 -6.70
N SER A 3 3.71 9.00 -7.22
CA SER A 3 2.56 8.13 -7.03
C SER A 3 2.40 7.27 -8.26
N ILE A 4 2.21 5.96 -8.05
CA ILE A 4 1.94 5.03 -9.13
C ILE A 4 0.76 4.15 -8.74
N ARG A 5 0.15 3.50 -9.72
CA ARG A 5 -0.93 2.58 -9.42
C ARG A 5 -0.42 1.43 -8.59
N LEU A 6 -1.22 1.02 -7.60
CA LEU A 6 -0.83 -0.06 -6.71
C LEU A 6 -0.46 -1.32 -7.49
N CYS A 7 -1.21 -1.66 -8.54
CA CYS A 7 -0.95 -2.86 -9.32
C CYS A 7 0.38 -2.82 -10.08
N ARG A 8 1.01 -1.66 -10.19
CA ARG A 8 2.30 -1.51 -10.85
C ARG A 8 3.43 -1.26 -9.88
N ALA A 9 3.17 -1.37 -8.59
CA ALA A 9 4.14 -1.00 -7.57
C ALA A 9 5.14 -2.10 -7.23
N ALA A 10 4.97 -3.31 -7.75
CA ALA A 10 5.89 -4.41 -7.46
C ALA A 10 7.31 -4.04 -7.86
N GLY A 11 8.27 -4.29 -6.96
CA GLY A 11 9.67 -3.97 -7.19
C GLY A 11 10.05 -2.54 -6.84
N LYS A 12 9.09 -1.72 -6.42
CA LYS A 12 9.37 -0.34 -6.01
C LYS A 12 9.54 -0.26 -4.50
N ILE A 13 10.16 0.82 -4.05
CA ILE A 13 10.35 1.07 -2.62
C ILE A 13 9.22 1.98 -2.15
N CYS A 14 8.53 1.56 -1.11
CA CYS A 14 7.41 2.30 -0.56
C CYS A 14 7.87 3.60 0.09
N ALA A 15 7.13 4.68 -0.13
CA ALA A 15 7.43 5.97 0.47
C ALA A 15 6.41 6.39 1.52
N GLU A 16 5.44 5.55 1.82
CA GLU A 16 4.42 5.88 2.82
C GLU A 16 4.02 4.63 3.59
N GLN A 17 3.44 4.84 4.77
CA GLN A 17 2.94 3.73 5.58
C GLN A 17 1.56 3.32 5.09
N VAL A 18 1.30 2.02 5.08
CA VAL A 18 -0.02 1.47 4.72
C VAL A 18 -0.44 0.53 5.83
N SER A 19 -1.60 0.80 6.43
CA SER A 19 -2.17 -0.04 7.49
C SER A 19 -3.65 -0.27 7.21
N PHE A 20 -4.13 -1.47 7.51
CA PHE A 20 -5.55 -1.78 7.41
C PHE A 20 -6.13 -2.07 8.79
N TYR A 21 -7.38 -1.72 9.02
CA TYR A 21 -8.09 -1.94 10.28
C TYR A 21 -9.26 -2.89 10.08
N PRO A 22 -9.54 -3.76 11.06
CA PRO A 22 -8.61 -4.27 12.06
C PRO A 22 -7.58 -5.19 11.44
N PRO A 23 -6.42 -5.37 12.07
CA PRO A 23 -6.02 -4.95 13.42
C PRO A 23 -5.23 -3.65 13.48
N GLY A 24 -5.04 -2.92 12.38
CA GLY A 24 -4.27 -1.70 12.39
C GLY A 24 -2.77 -1.90 12.37
N ILE A 25 -2.32 -3.08 11.99
CA ILE A 25 -0.90 -3.40 11.89
C ILE A 25 -0.38 -2.92 10.53
N PRO A 26 0.75 -2.21 10.48
CA PRO A 26 1.29 -1.78 9.19
C PRO A 26 1.63 -2.95 8.28
N VAL A 27 1.17 -2.87 7.04
CA VAL A 27 1.51 -3.83 5.99
C VAL A 27 2.78 -3.39 5.28
N LEU A 28 2.94 -2.07 5.12
CA LEU A 28 4.10 -1.46 4.51
C LEU A 28 4.56 -0.29 5.35
N LEU A 29 5.87 -0.12 5.43
CA LEU A 29 6.48 1.04 6.06
C LEU A 29 7.35 1.75 5.02
N PRO A 30 7.60 3.06 5.19
CA PRO A 30 8.51 3.76 4.28
C PRO A 30 9.85 3.06 4.22
N GLY A 31 10.37 2.90 3.01
CA GLY A 31 11.64 2.23 2.79
C GLY A 31 11.54 0.75 2.51
N GLU A 32 10.37 0.15 2.64
CA GLU A 32 10.21 -1.28 2.37
C GLU A 32 10.00 -1.55 0.89
N LEU A 33 10.49 -2.71 0.45
CA LEU A 33 10.26 -3.17 -0.91
C LEU A 33 8.82 -3.67 -1.05
N ILE A 34 8.13 -3.19 -2.07
CA ILE A 34 6.78 -3.65 -2.38
C ILE A 34 6.89 -4.91 -3.22
N THR A 35 6.24 -5.99 -2.77
CA THR A 35 6.24 -7.26 -3.49
C THR A 35 4.85 -7.51 -4.05
N GLU A 36 4.77 -8.45 -5.00
CA GLU A 36 3.48 -8.84 -5.56
C GLU A 36 2.56 -9.44 -4.49
N ALA A 37 3.15 -10.17 -3.54
CA ALA A 37 2.37 -10.74 -2.43
C ALA A 37 1.73 -9.64 -1.59
N ILE A 38 2.46 -8.54 -1.34
CA ILE A 38 1.94 -7.42 -0.59
C ILE A 38 0.81 -6.73 -1.38
N ILE A 39 0.99 -6.57 -2.68
CA ILE A 39 -0.03 -5.98 -3.53
C ILE A 39 -1.30 -6.82 -3.50
N ALA A 40 -1.16 -8.14 -3.62
CA ALA A 40 -2.30 -9.05 -3.57
C ALA A 40 -3.02 -8.95 -2.22
N TYR A 41 -2.27 -8.85 -1.13
CA TYR A 41 -2.85 -8.68 0.19
C TYR A 41 -3.64 -7.38 0.28
N CYS A 42 -3.07 -6.28 -0.21
CA CYS A 42 -3.75 -4.98 -0.20
C CYS A 42 -5.03 -5.01 -1.03
N GLU A 43 -4.99 -5.63 -2.21
CA GLU A 43 -6.18 -5.72 -3.05
C GLU A 43 -7.26 -6.54 -2.37
N ASN A 44 -6.88 -7.62 -1.68
CA ASN A 44 -7.84 -8.44 -0.95
C ASN A 44 -8.49 -7.64 0.18
N MET A 45 -7.70 -6.86 0.93
CA MET A 45 -8.23 -6.03 2.00
C MET A 45 -9.17 -4.96 1.46
N LYS A 46 -8.85 -4.37 0.31
CA LYS A 46 -9.72 -3.40 -0.34
C LYS A 46 -11.05 -4.05 -0.74
N ASN A 47 -11.00 -5.27 -1.26
CA ASN A 47 -12.22 -5.99 -1.64
C ASN A 47 -13.11 -6.31 -0.45
N LEU A 48 -12.52 -6.43 0.74
CA LEU A 48 -13.25 -6.64 1.98
C LEU A 48 -13.75 -5.32 2.58
N ASN A 49 -13.46 -4.19 1.92
CA ASN A 49 -13.86 -2.84 2.36
C ASN A 49 -13.29 -2.47 3.72
N LEU A 50 -12.11 -2.97 4.05
CA LEU A 50 -11.46 -2.62 5.32
C LEU A 50 -10.87 -1.21 5.21
N PRO A 51 -10.98 -0.40 6.27
CA PRO A 51 -10.38 0.93 6.25
C PRO A 51 -8.87 0.86 6.11
N VAL A 52 -8.31 1.79 5.34
CA VAL A 52 -6.87 1.90 5.19
C VAL A 52 -6.42 3.24 5.76
N SER A 53 -5.27 3.24 6.42
CA SER A 53 -4.70 4.43 7.03
C SER A 53 -3.25 4.57 6.58
N GLY A 54 -2.82 5.81 6.39
CA GLY A 54 -1.45 6.16 6.05
C GLY A 54 -1.27 6.69 4.64
N PRO A 55 -1.82 6.04 3.59
CA PRO A 55 -1.61 6.54 2.23
C PRO A 55 -2.30 7.88 2.00
N ALA A 56 -1.67 8.72 1.16
CA ALA A 56 -2.29 9.96 0.74
C ALA A 56 -3.58 9.70 -0.02
N ASP A 57 -3.63 8.62 -0.81
CA ASP A 57 -4.85 8.18 -1.48
C ASP A 57 -5.57 7.19 -0.57
N GLY A 58 -6.65 7.66 0.07
CA GLY A 58 -7.42 6.82 0.99
C GLY A 58 -8.09 5.63 0.34
N SER A 59 -8.24 5.61 -0.99
CA SER A 59 -8.80 4.47 -1.70
C SER A 59 -7.71 3.45 -2.07
N LEU A 60 -6.45 3.82 -1.91
CA LEU A 60 -5.28 3.01 -2.23
C LEU A 60 -5.31 2.48 -3.67
N ARG A 61 -5.78 3.29 -4.60
CA ARG A 61 -5.60 2.99 -6.02
C ARG A 61 -4.18 3.30 -6.45
N GLU A 62 -3.57 4.28 -5.79
CA GLU A 62 -2.20 4.68 -6.02
C GLU A 62 -1.44 4.65 -4.72
N ILE A 63 -0.15 4.43 -4.82
CA ILE A 63 0.75 4.41 -3.68
C ILE A 63 1.97 5.25 -4.02
N ARG A 64 2.47 5.97 -3.03
CA ARG A 64 3.68 6.77 -3.21
C ARG A 64 4.90 5.89 -3.03
N VAL A 65 5.84 6.04 -3.95
CA VAL A 65 7.06 5.24 -3.95
C VAL A 65 8.27 6.16 -4.12
N VAL A 66 9.40 5.66 -3.66
CA VAL A 66 10.69 6.26 -3.96
C VAL A 66 11.12 5.61 -5.25
N PHE A 67 11.09 6.35 -6.30
CA PHE A 67 11.35 5.78 -7.62
C PHE A 67 12.77 5.21 -7.81
#